data_17a52d3ed81a90479a35318891d22291
#
_entry.id   17a52d3ed81a90479a35318891d22291
#
_cell.length_a   1.000
_cell.length_b   1.000
_cell.length_c   1.000
_cell.angle_alpha   90.00
_cell.angle_beta   90.00
_cell.angle_gamma   90.00
#
_symmetry.space_group_name_H-M   'P 1'
#
loop_
_entity.id
_entity.type
_entity.pdbx_description
1 polymer ?
#
loop_
_entity_poly.entity_id
_entity_poly.type
_entity_poly.pdbx_seq_one_letter_code
_entity_poly.pdbx_strand_id
1 'polypeptide(L)'
;MLRKKIILVVLLFLITGTLMAQEAKVTSLMSKDLKDFPGKEGLLITVEYPAGATDPIHRHNAHAFVYVLEGSIVMQLKGGKEVTLTPGQTFYEGPDDVHIVGRSANKNKPAKFLVLLIKDKGAAVLVPVK
;
A
#
# COMPACT_ATOMS: atom_id res chain seq x y z
N MET A 1 -48.00 -41.95 30.31
CA MET A 1 -46.53 -41.62 30.29
C MET A 1 -46.27 -40.51 29.33
N LEU A 2 -45.97 -39.34 29.84
CA LEU A 2 -45.66 -38.15 28.98
C LEU A 2 -44.20 -38.23 28.54
N ARG A 3 -43.95 -38.45 27.24
CA ARG A 3 -42.59 -38.37 26.67
C ARG A 3 -42.25 -36.90 26.46
N LYS A 4 -41.38 -36.36 27.32
CA LYS A 4 -40.78 -35.02 27.12
C LYS A 4 -39.85 -35.05 25.90
N LYS A 5 -40.23 -34.38 24.80
CA LYS A 5 -39.37 -34.14 23.69
C LYS A 5 -38.42 -32.99 24.04
N ILE A 6 -37.16 -33.30 24.21
CA ILE A 6 -36.10 -32.29 24.38
C ILE A 6 -35.80 -31.74 23.00
N ILE A 7 -36.18 -30.50 22.78
CA ILE A 7 -35.81 -29.75 21.57
C ILE A 7 -34.42 -29.16 21.83
N LEU A 8 -33.40 -29.74 21.21
CA LEU A 8 -32.04 -29.21 21.21
C LEU A 8 -31.97 -28.02 20.23
N VAL A 9 -32.02 -26.80 20.74
CA VAL A 9 -31.78 -25.59 19.94
C VAL A 9 -30.28 -25.42 19.77
N VAL A 10 -29.76 -25.80 18.61
CA VAL A 10 -28.38 -25.52 18.24
C VAL A 10 -28.29 -24.04 17.82
N LEU A 11 -27.78 -23.22 18.72
CA LEU A 11 -27.50 -21.81 18.43
C LEU A 11 -26.26 -21.73 17.57
N LEU A 12 -26.45 -21.58 16.26
CA LEU A 12 -25.35 -21.38 15.30
C LEU A 12 -24.85 -19.96 15.46
N PHE A 13 -23.77 -19.75 16.20
CA PHE A 13 -23.04 -18.48 16.24
C PHE A 13 -22.38 -18.26 14.89
N LEU A 14 -22.98 -17.46 14.03
CA LEU A 14 -22.34 -16.88 12.87
C LEU A 14 -21.31 -15.86 13.35
N ILE A 15 -20.06 -16.30 13.47
CA ILE A 15 -18.92 -15.40 13.65
C ILE A 15 -18.72 -14.68 12.31
N THR A 16 -19.35 -13.54 12.15
CA THR A 16 -19.03 -12.62 11.06
C THR A 16 -17.68 -11.98 11.38
N GLY A 17 -16.60 -12.67 11.01
CA GLY A 17 -15.28 -12.08 11.01
C GLY A 17 -15.28 -10.93 10.01
N THR A 18 -15.17 -9.69 10.49
CA THR A 18 -14.87 -8.56 9.64
C THR A 18 -13.47 -8.80 9.08
N LEU A 19 -13.39 -9.16 7.79
CA LEU A 19 -12.12 -9.13 7.05
C LEU A 19 -11.69 -7.66 6.99
N MET A 20 -10.84 -7.26 7.95
CA MET A 20 -10.13 -6.00 7.85
C MET A 20 -9.17 -6.14 6.67
N ALA A 21 -9.35 -5.33 5.63
CA ALA A 21 -8.36 -5.24 4.56
C ALA A 21 -7.02 -4.86 5.19
N GLN A 22 -5.98 -5.67 4.92
CA GLN A 22 -4.64 -5.36 5.41
C GLN A 22 -4.11 -4.14 4.66
N GLU A 23 -3.59 -3.17 5.41
CA GLU A 23 -2.97 -1.97 4.86
C GLU A 23 -1.52 -2.24 4.46
N ALA A 24 -0.99 -1.42 3.55
CA ALA A 24 0.41 -1.42 3.21
C ALA A 24 1.27 -1.10 4.44
N LYS A 25 2.36 -1.83 4.63
CA LYS A 25 3.33 -1.59 5.69
C LYS A 25 4.48 -0.75 5.16
N VAL A 26 4.66 0.44 5.73
CA VAL A 26 5.75 1.36 5.38
C VAL A 26 6.83 1.32 6.45
N THR A 27 8.08 1.11 6.04
CA THR A 27 9.25 1.11 6.93
C THR A 27 10.26 2.14 6.44
N SER A 28 10.60 3.12 7.28
CA SER A 28 11.65 4.10 7.00
C SER A 28 13.02 3.45 7.14
N LEU A 29 13.86 3.60 6.13
CA LEU A 29 15.23 3.09 6.13
C LEU A 29 16.26 4.19 6.35
N MET A 30 16.04 5.36 5.74
CA MET A 30 16.96 6.48 5.80
C MET A 30 16.20 7.77 5.53
N SER A 31 16.55 8.81 6.25
CA SER A 31 16.16 10.20 5.97
C SER A 31 17.40 11.09 5.94
N LYS A 32 17.50 11.97 4.95
CA LYS A 32 18.63 12.85 4.78
C LYS A 32 18.20 14.22 4.26
N ASP A 33 18.58 15.27 4.98
CA ASP A 33 18.42 16.64 4.49
C ASP A 33 19.28 16.85 3.26
N LEU A 34 18.70 17.43 2.20
CA LEU A 34 19.39 17.72 0.95
C LEU A 34 19.91 19.16 1.00
N LYS A 35 21.20 19.32 1.30
CA LYS A 35 21.81 20.65 1.50
C LYS A 35 21.70 21.59 0.30
N ASP A 36 21.75 21.03 -0.92
CA ASP A 36 21.64 21.77 -2.16
C ASP A 36 20.20 22.11 -2.56
N PHE A 37 19.23 21.58 -1.82
CA PHE A 37 17.79 21.82 -1.98
C PHE A 37 17.19 22.21 -0.63
N PRO A 38 17.30 23.48 -0.21
CA PRO A 38 16.82 23.94 1.10
C PRO A 38 15.35 23.57 1.35
N GLY A 39 15.08 23.03 2.54
CA GLY A 39 13.74 22.58 2.93
C GLY A 39 13.31 21.21 2.36
N LYS A 40 14.17 20.55 1.59
CA LYS A 40 13.92 19.19 1.07
C LYS A 40 14.70 18.12 1.81
N GLU A 41 14.11 16.94 1.84
CA GLU A 41 14.76 15.71 2.30
C GLU A 41 14.63 14.59 1.27
N GLY A 42 15.61 13.70 1.28
CA GLY A 42 15.49 12.38 0.67
C GLY A 42 15.06 11.38 1.73
N LEU A 43 13.93 10.74 1.53
CA LEU A 43 13.41 9.69 2.42
C LEU A 43 13.40 8.36 1.67
N LEU A 44 14.18 7.39 2.14
CA LEU A 44 14.19 6.04 1.61
C LEU A 44 13.33 5.15 2.49
N ILE A 45 12.36 4.49 1.89
CA ILE A 45 11.42 3.59 2.56
C ILE A 45 11.31 2.25 1.82
N THR A 46 10.90 1.22 2.54
CA THR A 46 10.27 0.05 1.93
C THR A 46 8.77 0.07 2.17
N VAL A 47 8.04 -0.42 1.18
CA VAL A 47 6.60 -0.64 1.26
C VAL A 47 6.33 -2.12 1.02
N GLU A 48 5.58 -2.73 1.90
CA GLU A 48 5.10 -4.10 1.76
C GLU A 48 3.60 -4.08 1.55
N TYR A 49 3.13 -4.68 0.47
CA TYR A 49 1.72 -5.01 0.28
C TYR A 49 1.50 -6.43 0.79
N PRO A 50 0.81 -6.63 1.91
CA PRO A 50 0.31 -7.95 2.26
C PRO A 50 -0.58 -8.50 1.13
N ALA A 51 -0.74 -9.82 1.07
CA ALA A 51 -1.63 -10.45 0.11
C ALA A 51 -3.03 -9.80 0.15
N GLY A 52 -3.53 -9.33 -0.98
CA GLY A 52 -4.84 -8.68 -1.11
C GLY A 52 -4.94 -7.23 -0.64
N ALA A 53 -3.85 -6.63 -0.11
CA ALA A 53 -3.84 -5.23 0.27
C ALA A 53 -3.85 -4.30 -0.95
N THR A 54 -4.54 -3.17 -0.82
CA THR A 54 -4.59 -2.10 -1.83
C THR A 54 -4.38 -0.76 -1.15
N ASP A 55 -3.68 0.16 -1.83
CA ASP A 55 -3.57 1.53 -1.37
C ASP A 55 -4.86 2.33 -1.62
N PRO A 56 -5.19 3.30 -0.77
CA PRO A 56 -6.18 4.30 -1.09
C PRO A 56 -5.69 5.17 -2.25
N ILE A 57 -6.60 5.84 -2.94
CA ILE A 57 -6.21 6.86 -3.94
C ILE A 57 -5.49 7.99 -3.20
N HIS A 58 -4.29 8.32 -3.65
CA HIS A 58 -3.42 9.28 -2.97
C HIS A 58 -2.43 9.96 -3.90
N ARG A 59 -1.70 10.92 -3.36
CA ARG A 59 -0.51 11.51 -3.96
C ARG A 59 0.57 11.70 -2.89
N HIS A 60 1.79 11.89 -3.30
CA HIS A 60 2.92 12.04 -2.38
C HIS A 60 3.33 13.50 -2.15
N ASN A 61 2.95 14.44 -3.03
CA ASN A 61 3.51 15.80 -3.07
C ASN A 61 5.05 15.77 -3.10
N ALA A 62 5.59 14.79 -3.78
CA ALA A 62 7.01 14.45 -3.81
C ALA A 62 7.38 13.80 -5.14
N HIS A 63 8.67 13.76 -5.45
CA HIS A 63 9.19 12.85 -6.45
C HIS A 63 9.38 11.48 -5.80
N ALA A 64 8.73 10.44 -6.32
CA ALA A 64 8.84 9.08 -5.83
C ALA A 64 9.46 8.17 -6.89
N PHE A 65 10.60 7.57 -6.55
CA PHE A 65 11.32 6.62 -7.39
C PHE A 65 11.16 5.24 -6.80
N VAL A 66 10.45 4.36 -7.49
CA VAL A 66 10.09 3.02 -7.04
C VAL A 66 11.00 1.98 -7.67
N TYR A 67 11.43 0.99 -6.88
CA TYR A 67 12.18 -0.18 -7.33
C TYR A 67 11.61 -1.44 -6.69
N VAL A 68 11.13 -2.39 -7.48
CA VAL A 68 10.52 -3.62 -6.98
C VAL A 68 11.58 -4.58 -6.48
N LEU A 69 11.41 -5.08 -5.24
CA LEU A 69 12.33 -6.01 -4.58
C LEU A 69 11.81 -7.45 -4.65
N GLU A 70 10.54 -7.67 -4.29
CA GLU A 70 9.95 -9.01 -4.15
C GLU A 70 8.50 -8.99 -4.61
N GLY A 71 8.05 -10.10 -5.22
CA GLY A 71 6.71 -10.21 -5.76
C GLY A 71 6.51 -9.27 -6.94
N SER A 72 5.25 -9.04 -7.32
CA SER A 72 4.90 -8.12 -8.40
C SER A 72 3.85 -7.13 -7.92
N ILE A 73 3.94 -5.89 -8.36
CA ILE A 73 3.02 -4.82 -8.00
C ILE A 73 2.30 -4.30 -9.24
N VAL A 74 1.07 -3.85 -9.04
CA VAL A 74 0.31 -3.14 -10.07
C VAL A 74 0.20 -1.69 -9.66
N MET A 75 0.58 -0.80 -10.56
CA MET A 75 0.58 0.65 -10.38
C MET A 75 -0.17 1.34 -11.52
N GLN A 76 -0.90 2.40 -11.18
CA GLN A 76 -1.53 3.28 -12.16
C GLN A 76 -1.64 4.70 -11.63
N LEU A 77 -1.19 5.66 -12.42
CA LEU A 77 -1.45 7.08 -12.22
C LEU A 77 -2.72 7.49 -12.96
N LYS A 78 -3.43 8.48 -12.44
CA LYS A 78 -4.60 9.06 -13.12
C LYS A 78 -4.20 9.59 -14.50
N GLY A 79 -4.93 9.15 -15.52
CA GLY A 79 -4.63 9.48 -16.93
C GLY A 79 -3.57 8.59 -17.59
N GLY A 80 -2.92 7.71 -16.83
CA GLY A 80 -1.94 6.75 -17.33
C GLY A 80 -2.51 5.34 -17.49
N LYS A 81 -1.67 4.45 -18.02
CA LYS A 81 -1.99 3.02 -18.14
C LYS A 81 -1.67 2.28 -16.85
N GLU A 82 -2.45 1.25 -16.55
CA GLU A 82 -2.10 0.29 -15.52
C GLU A 82 -0.87 -0.52 -15.97
N VAL A 83 0.10 -0.66 -15.09
CA VAL A 83 1.34 -1.41 -15.33
C VAL A 83 1.56 -2.43 -14.23
N THR A 84 2.05 -3.61 -14.60
CA THR A 84 2.52 -4.63 -13.67
C THR A 84 4.04 -4.64 -13.68
N LEU A 85 4.63 -4.50 -12.50
CA LEU A 85 6.07 -4.42 -12.31
C LEU A 85 6.57 -5.64 -11.53
N THR A 86 7.65 -6.23 -12.02
CA THR A 86 8.32 -7.39 -11.41
C THR A 86 9.64 -6.97 -10.76
N PRO A 87 10.28 -7.81 -9.93
CA PRO A 87 11.54 -7.48 -9.28
C PRO A 87 12.60 -6.93 -10.25
N GLY A 88 13.24 -5.83 -9.86
CA GLY A 88 14.22 -5.11 -10.68
C GLY A 88 13.62 -4.04 -11.58
N GLN A 89 12.31 -3.95 -11.71
CA GLN A 89 11.65 -2.90 -12.49
C GLN A 89 11.36 -1.67 -11.65
N THR A 90 11.23 -0.55 -12.32
CA THR A 90 11.08 0.79 -11.72
C THR A 90 9.79 1.47 -12.14
N PHE A 91 9.35 2.40 -11.30
CA PHE A 91 8.21 3.28 -11.57
C PHE A 91 8.50 4.66 -11.00
N TYR A 92 7.91 5.68 -11.58
CA TYR A 92 8.07 7.06 -11.12
C TYR A 92 6.72 7.73 -10.94
N GLU A 93 6.59 8.48 -9.84
CA GLU A 93 5.46 9.37 -9.54
C GLU A 93 5.99 10.77 -9.27
N GLY A 94 5.42 11.76 -9.96
CA GLY A 94 5.72 13.17 -9.73
C GLY A 94 4.91 13.79 -8.59
N PRO A 95 5.23 15.03 -8.20
CA PRO A 95 4.55 15.72 -7.08
C PRO A 95 3.05 15.92 -7.28
N ASP A 96 2.61 16.10 -8.53
CA ASP A 96 1.21 16.36 -8.88
C ASP A 96 0.45 15.11 -9.33
N ASP A 97 1.14 13.98 -9.44
CA ASP A 97 0.53 12.73 -9.88
C ASP A 97 -0.42 12.18 -8.80
N VAL A 98 -1.57 11.70 -9.25
CA VAL A 98 -2.53 10.97 -8.41
C VAL A 98 -2.40 9.48 -8.68
N HIS A 99 -2.01 8.74 -7.67
CA HIS A 99 -1.87 7.28 -7.70
C HIS A 99 -3.24 6.65 -7.44
N ILE A 100 -3.83 6.04 -8.46
CA ILE A 100 -5.18 5.48 -8.40
C ILE A 100 -5.22 3.98 -8.21
N VAL A 101 -4.14 3.25 -8.54
CA VAL A 101 -3.98 1.81 -8.30
C VAL A 101 -2.61 1.56 -7.73
N GLY A 102 -2.57 0.95 -6.54
CA GLY A 102 -1.36 0.43 -5.89
C GLY A 102 -1.72 -0.84 -5.14
N ARG A 103 -1.20 -2.00 -5.56
CA ARG A 103 -1.50 -3.29 -4.93
C ARG A 103 -0.49 -4.36 -5.31
N SER A 104 -0.47 -5.47 -4.57
CA SER A 104 0.16 -6.70 -5.06
C SER A 104 -0.55 -7.18 -6.33
N ALA A 105 0.21 -7.62 -7.32
CA ALA A 105 -0.36 -8.20 -8.54
C ALA A 105 -1.06 -9.53 -8.26
N ASN A 106 -0.65 -10.26 -7.24
CA ASN A 106 -1.24 -11.52 -6.80
C ASN A 106 -1.99 -11.31 -5.49
N LYS A 107 -3.29 -11.59 -5.50
CA LYS A 107 -4.16 -11.48 -4.30
C LYS A 107 -3.76 -12.42 -3.16
N ASN A 108 -3.00 -13.47 -3.46
CA ASN A 108 -2.59 -14.50 -2.50
C ASN A 108 -1.12 -14.42 -2.10
N LYS A 109 -0.36 -13.45 -2.63
CA LYS A 109 1.06 -13.27 -2.34
C LYS A 109 1.36 -11.82 -1.99
N PRO A 110 2.27 -11.57 -1.04
CA PRO A 110 2.76 -10.23 -0.73
C PRO A 110 3.69 -9.72 -1.83
N ALA A 111 3.91 -8.42 -1.83
CA ALA A 111 4.94 -7.77 -2.64
C ALA A 111 5.67 -6.73 -1.81
N LYS A 112 6.92 -6.45 -2.16
CA LYS A 112 7.77 -5.48 -1.48
C LYS A 112 8.54 -4.64 -2.49
N PHE A 113 8.60 -3.36 -2.25
CA PHE A 113 9.34 -2.43 -3.09
C PHE A 113 10.01 -1.33 -2.27
N LEU A 114 11.04 -0.76 -2.85
CA LEU A 114 11.79 0.37 -2.32
C LEU A 114 11.25 1.65 -2.95
N VAL A 115 11.16 2.72 -2.17
CA VAL A 115 10.82 4.06 -2.68
C VAL A 115 11.79 5.08 -2.12
N LEU A 116 12.41 5.85 -3.02
CA LEU A 116 13.09 7.09 -2.68
C LEU A 116 12.12 8.25 -2.92
N LEU A 117 11.80 8.98 -1.87
CA LEU A 117 10.99 10.19 -1.93
C LEU A 117 11.88 11.42 -1.79
N ILE A 118 11.76 12.37 -2.73
CA ILE A 118 12.32 13.72 -2.55
C ILE A 118 11.14 14.64 -2.30
N LYS A 119 11.04 15.13 -1.08
CA LYS A 119 9.87 15.82 -0.56
C LYS A 119 10.23 16.96 0.40
N ASP A 120 9.26 17.76 0.76
CA ASP A 120 9.43 18.74 1.82
C ASP A 120 9.73 18.04 3.15
N LYS A 121 10.70 18.56 3.89
CA LYS A 121 11.10 18.04 5.18
C LYS A 121 9.91 17.98 6.14
N GLY A 122 9.70 16.82 6.76
CA GLY A 122 8.61 16.60 7.70
C GLY A 122 7.21 16.46 7.09
N ALA A 123 7.05 16.59 5.75
CA ALA A 123 5.77 16.37 5.12
C ALA A 123 5.35 14.90 5.16
N ALA A 124 4.04 14.65 5.12
CA ALA A 124 3.49 13.29 5.09
C ALA A 124 3.99 12.51 3.86
N VAL A 125 4.17 11.19 4.01
CA VAL A 125 4.59 10.29 2.92
C VAL A 125 3.53 10.22 1.83
N LEU A 126 2.27 10.22 2.21
CA LEU A 126 1.14 10.24 1.27
C LEU A 126 0.01 11.15 1.77
N VAL A 127 -0.74 11.68 0.83
CA VAL A 127 -1.93 12.50 1.10
C VAL A 127 -3.11 11.87 0.36
N PRO A 128 -4.14 11.40 1.09
CA PRO A 128 -5.35 10.85 0.45
C PRO A 128 -6.02 11.88 -0.47
N VAL A 129 -6.53 11.41 -1.61
CA VAL A 129 -7.30 12.21 -2.56
C VAL A 129 -8.73 11.68 -2.57
N LYS A 130 -9.69 12.60 -2.43
CA LYS A 130 -11.13 12.29 -2.47
C LYS A 130 -11.65 12.32 -3.90
#